data_c0a4b751bace874e5c6a53be188436e3
#
_entry.id   c0a4b751bace874e5c6a53be188436e3
#
_cell.length_a   1.000
_cell.length_b   1.000
_cell.length_c   1.000
_cell.angle_alpha   90.00
_cell.angle_beta   90.00
_cell.angle_gamma   90.00
#
_symmetry.space_group_name_H-M   'P 1'
#
loop_
_entity.id
_entity.type
_entity.pdbx_description
1 polymer ?
#
loop_
_entity_poly.entity_id
_entity_poly.type
_entity_poly.pdbx_seq_one_letter_code
_entity_poly.pdbx_strand_id
1 'polypeptide(L)'
;MTGLDVAALGQTAGGHTPQDVVANGKEAKWTCKGELVVEHQQQGKPHAGKILAAIQPHADDVPLFAGGLVAKLIREGYTGYLIRITNDEMTGGGTRGEGVLHNEQDNDAVAKALGLRKSYSLAYRNHRLDEMSPQDLRGNLILLFRMLKVDAIVCYDHWGLYEENPDHYVTAAAVESAAWMAGMSKDYPEQLEAGLKPHSVMEKYYYARGPQIANCIVDISGDIDVKIASIQAIGTQGPGGNNGARLRQRLLEKKLRLPILGDNDDAANRKYIEHFVLDKDSMHTRGVLSDRELGEAYGFAWAERFRYIGPNRSRLDDYIAKNAVKL
;
A
#
# COMPACT_ATOMS: atom_id res chain seq x y z
N MET A 1 9.99 -33.10 37.40
CA MET A 1 10.05 -32.23 36.21
C MET A 1 8.84 -31.32 36.31
N THR A 2 9.05 -30.14 36.78
CA THR A 2 8.02 -29.17 37.18
C THR A 2 7.60 -28.38 35.95
N GLY A 3 6.29 -28.41 35.69
CA GLY A 3 5.69 -27.61 34.60
C GLY A 3 5.83 -26.11 34.90
N LEU A 4 6.37 -25.37 33.94
CA LEU A 4 6.35 -23.91 33.97
C LEU A 4 4.93 -23.44 33.68
N ASP A 5 4.36 -22.77 34.67
CA ASP A 5 3.05 -22.14 34.59
C ASP A 5 3.14 -20.88 33.72
N VAL A 6 2.62 -20.96 32.49
CA VAL A 6 2.60 -19.88 31.51
C VAL A 6 1.59 -18.78 31.86
N ALA A 7 0.79 -18.97 32.91
CA ALA A 7 -0.25 -18.02 33.30
C ALA A 7 0.24 -16.78 34.07
N ALA A 8 1.51 -16.71 34.45
CA ALA A 8 2.04 -15.63 35.31
C ALA A 8 2.74 -14.47 34.57
N LEU A 9 2.75 -14.45 33.24
CA LEU A 9 3.37 -13.37 32.45
C LEU A 9 2.37 -12.34 31.86
N GLY A 10 1.12 -12.38 32.31
CA GLY A 10 0.01 -11.58 31.80
C GLY A 10 -0.39 -10.33 32.57
N GLN A 11 0.38 -9.89 33.58
CA GLN A 11 0.04 -8.66 34.32
C GLN A 11 1.24 -7.77 34.52
N THR A 12 1.59 -7.00 33.48
CA THR A 12 2.42 -5.79 33.65
C THR A 12 1.80 -4.66 32.84
N ALA A 13 1.34 -3.65 33.58
CA ALA A 13 1.14 -2.25 33.17
C ALA A 13 0.33 -2.03 31.89
N GLY A 14 -0.85 -1.41 32.00
CA GLY A 14 -1.76 -0.99 30.95
C GLY A 14 -1.13 -0.30 29.76
N GLY A 15 -0.53 -1.10 28.89
CA GLY A 15 -0.13 -0.67 27.55
C GLY A 15 -1.30 -0.94 26.62
N HIS A 16 -1.91 0.11 26.10
CA HIS A 16 -2.89 -0.03 25.01
C HIS A 16 -2.23 -0.71 23.81
N THR A 17 -2.82 -1.79 23.32
CA THR A 17 -2.41 -2.37 22.04
C THR A 17 -2.82 -1.42 20.91
N PRO A 18 -2.21 -1.46 19.73
CA PRO A 18 -2.67 -0.70 18.57
C PRO A 18 -4.17 -0.87 18.25
N GLN A 19 -4.74 -2.01 18.63
CA GLN A 19 -6.17 -2.30 18.51
C GLN A 19 -7.04 -1.51 19.50
N ASP A 20 -6.55 -1.26 20.73
CA ASP A 20 -7.27 -0.46 21.73
C ASP A 20 -7.38 1.01 21.32
N VAL A 21 -6.43 1.47 20.51
CA VAL A 21 -6.39 2.82 19.98
C VAL A 21 -7.48 3.04 18.92
N VAL A 22 -7.72 2.03 18.07
CA VAL A 22 -8.71 2.07 17.01
C VAL A 22 -10.13 1.94 17.56
N ALA A 23 -10.36 1.13 18.60
CA ALA A 23 -11.69 0.83 19.13
C ALA A 23 -12.37 2.00 19.87
N ASN A 24 -11.65 3.04 20.29
CA ASN A 24 -12.19 4.06 21.19
C ASN A 24 -12.32 5.47 20.57
N GLY A 25 -11.96 5.70 19.29
CA GLY A 25 -12.12 7.01 18.63
C GLY A 25 -11.47 8.21 19.36
N LYS A 26 -10.61 7.95 20.36
CA LYS A 26 -9.90 8.99 21.11
C LYS A 26 -8.50 9.14 20.54
N GLU A 27 -8.04 10.38 20.46
CA GLU A 27 -6.66 10.72 20.05
C GLU A 27 -5.65 9.78 20.72
N ALA A 28 -5.09 8.88 19.93
CA ALA A 28 -4.10 7.95 20.40
C ALA A 28 -2.78 8.67 20.63
N LYS A 29 -2.44 8.87 21.86
CA LYS A 29 -1.08 9.31 22.22
C LYS A 29 -0.18 8.08 22.15
N TRP A 30 0.58 7.96 21.09
CA TRP A 30 1.63 6.97 20.97
C TRP A 30 2.67 7.17 22.07
N THR A 31 3.10 6.09 22.72
CA THR A 31 4.17 6.10 23.72
C THR A 31 5.50 6.63 23.20
N CYS A 32 5.67 6.74 21.87
CA CYS A 32 6.84 7.25 21.19
C CYS A 32 6.76 8.74 20.82
N LYS A 33 5.85 9.54 21.36
CA LYS A 33 5.66 10.97 21.06
C LYS A 33 5.34 11.30 19.58
N GLY A 34 4.87 10.32 18.80
CA GLY A 34 4.34 10.55 17.46
C GLY A 34 2.87 10.98 17.53
N GLU A 35 2.49 11.96 16.76
CA GLU A 35 1.08 12.31 16.56
C GLU A 35 0.48 11.42 15.49
N LEU A 36 -0.77 10.99 15.69
CA LEU A 36 -1.55 10.33 14.67
C LEU A 36 -1.98 11.39 13.64
N VAL A 37 -1.63 11.18 12.39
CA VAL A 37 -2.08 12.00 11.26
C VAL A 37 -3.40 11.43 10.75
N VAL A 38 -4.42 12.27 10.66
CA VAL A 38 -5.69 11.92 9.99
C VAL A 38 -5.82 12.75 8.73
N GLU A 39 -5.71 12.10 7.58
CA GLU A 39 -5.80 12.77 6.29
C GLU A 39 -7.22 12.77 5.76
N HIS A 40 -7.80 13.95 5.68
CA HIS A 40 -9.11 14.18 5.07
C HIS A 40 -9.02 14.40 3.57
N GLN A 41 -10.16 14.31 2.90
CA GLN A 41 -10.31 14.67 1.49
C GLN A 41 -9.96 16.16 1.28
N GLN A 42 -9.10 16.45 0.29
CA GLN A 42 -8.71 17.83 -0.03
C GLN A 42 -9.38 18.29 -1.33
N GLN A 43 -9.66 19.58 -1.39
CA GLN A 43 -10.21 20.23 -2.58
C GLN A 43 -9.09 20.72 -3.51
N GLY A 44 -9.36 20.71 -4.81
CA GLY A 44 -8.41 21.17 -5.82
C GLY A 44 -7.27 20.20 -6.09
N LYS A 45 -6.08 20.76 -6.38
CA LYS A 45 -4.87 19.99 -6.73
C LYS A 45 -3.68 20.46 -5.89
N PRO A 46 -3.70 20.24 -4.56
CA PRO A 46 -2.62 20.71 -3.67
C PRO A 46 -1.25 20.08 -3.98
N HIS A 47 -1.24 18.93 -4.68
CA HIS A 47 -0.03 18.19 -5.05
C HIS A 47 0.38 18.37 -6.52
N ALA A 48 -0.17 19.37 -7.23
CA ALA A 48 0.16 19.61 -8.63
C ALA A 48 1.66 19.76 -8.85
N GLY A 49 2.20 19.02 -9.83
CA GLY A 49 3.63 19.00 -10.17
C GLY A 49 4.48 18.00 -9.40
N LYS A 50 3.94 17.34 -8.38
CA LYS A 50 4.62 16.27 -7.65
C LYS A 50 4.44 14.90 -8.33
N ILE A 51 5.41 14.01 -8.10
CA ILE A 51 5.46 12.66 -8.65
C ILE A 51 5.26 11.62 -7.55
N LEU A 52 4.33 10.68 -7.79
CA LEU A 52 4.05 9.52 -6.93
C LEU A 52 4.54 8.23 -7.59
N ALA A 53 5.25 7.38 -6.86
CA ALA A 53 5.48 5.99 -7.23
C ALA A 53 4.69 5.07 -6.30
N ALA A 54 3.71 4.36 -6.85
CA ALA A 54 3.03 3.25 -6.19
C ALA A 54 3.79 1.97 -6.53
N ILE A 55 4.30 1.27 -5.50
CA ILE A 55 5.24 0.15 -5.68
C ILE A 55 4.63 -1.10 -5.08
N GLN A 56 4.62 -2.17 -5.86
CA GLN A 56 4.02 -3.44 -5.47
C GLN A 56 4.89 -4.63 -5.89
N PRO A 57 5.05 -5.66 -5.04
CA PRO A 57 5.61 -6.95 -5.43
C PRO A 57 4.79 -7.62 -6.52
N HIS A 58 3.45 -7.71 -6.34
CA HIS A 58 2.50 -8.39 -7.20
C HIS A 58 1.42 -7.43 -7.69
N ALA A 59 0.69 -7.81 -8.73
CA ALA A 59 -0.29 -6.94 -9.39
C ALA A 59 -1.48 -6.52 -8.49
N ASP A 60 -1.75 -7.23 -7.39
CA ASP A 60 -2.90 -7.02 -6.51
C ASP A 60 -2.60 -6.21 -5.22
N ASP A 61 -1.33 -6.01 -4.86
CA ASP A 61 -0.96 -5.44 -3.56
C ASP A 61 -1.41 -3.98 -3.38
N VAL A 62 -1.03 -3.10 -4.30
CA VAL A 62 -1.44 -1.68 -4.23
C VAL A 62 -2.96 -1.53 -4.30
N PRO A 63 -3.69 -2.17 -5.22
CA PRO A 63 -5.14 -2.11 -5.23
C PRO A 63 -5.80 -2.50 -3.91
N LEU A 64 -5.34 -3.58 -3.29
CA LEU A 64 -5.92 -4.11 -2.05
C LEU A 64 -5.64 -3.23 -0.85
N PHE A 65 -4.38 -2.80 -0.66
CA PHE A 65 -3.94 -2.20 0.60
C PHE A 65 -3.78 -0.68 0.56
N ALA A 66 -3.71 -0.07 -0.64
CA ALA A 66 -3.45 1.36 -0.79
C ALA A 66 -4.16 1.99 -2.00
N GLY A 67 -5.09 1.27 -2.64
CA GLY A 67 -5.77 1.75 -3.85
C GLY A 67 -6.56 3.03 -3.62
N GLY A 68 -7.16 3.20 -2.45
CA GLY A 68 -7.88 4.41 -2.08
C GLY A 68 -6.96 5.61 -1.89
N LEU A 69 -5.84 5.45 -1.16
CA LEU A 69 -4.83 6.49 -1.02
C LEU A 69 -4.26 6.91 -2.38
N VAL A 70 -3.87 5.93 -3.21
CA VAL A 70 -3.31 6.24 -4.54
C VAL A 70 -4.32 7.03 -5.38
N ALA A 71 -5.58 6.60 -5.44
CA ALA A 71 -6.64 7.31 -6.16
C ALA A 71 -6.82 8.74 -5.64
N LYS A 72 -6.86 8.92 -4.30
CA LYS A 72 -6.94 10.22 -3.64
C LYS A 72 -5.78 11.14 -4.05
N LEU A 73 -4.54 10.66 -3.96
CA LEU A 73 -3.36 11.44 -4.28
C LEU A 73 -3.30 11.85 -5.77
N ILE A 74 -3.73 10.95 -6.68
CA ILE A 74 -3.84 11.28 -8.10
C ILE A 74 -4.92 12.35 -8.33
N ARG A 75 -6.08 12.21 -7.74
CA ARG A 75 -7.15 13.21 -7.81
C ARG A 75 -6.69 14.56 -7.25
N GLU A 76 -5.90 14.57 -6.20
CA GLU A 76 -5.31 15.75 -5.56
C GLU A 76 -4.06 16.30 -6.28
N GLY A 77 -3.70 15.75 -7.45
CA GLY A 77 -2.78 16.37 -8.40
C GLY A 77 -1.42 15.73 -8.57
N TYR A 78 -1.11 14.64 -7.89
CA TYR A 78 0.09 13.87 -8.21
C TYR A 78 0.05 13.32 -9.65
N THR A 79 1.20 13.28 -10.30
CA THR A 79 1.41 12.42 -11.47
C THR A 79 1.97 11.09 -10.97
N GLY A 80 1.20 10.01 -11.11
CA GLY A 80 1.56 8.71 -10.53
C GLY A 80 2.12 7.73 -11.54
N TYR A 81 2.98 6.85 -11.04
CA TYR A 81 3.51 5.68 -11.75
C TYR A 81 3.34 4.43 -10.91
N LEU A 82 3.02 3.30 -11.56
CA LEU A 82 3.00 1.98 -10.91
C LEU A 82 4.33 1.29 -11.19
N ILE A 83 4.95 0.73 -10.15
CA ILE A 83 6.18 -0.06 -10.28
C ILE A 83 5.91 -1.44 -9.70
N ARG A 84 5.82 -2.46 -10.55
CA ARG A 84 5.71 -3.85 -10.14
C ARG A 84 7.08 -4.51 -10.14
N ILE A 85 7.39 -5.26 -9.09
CA ILE A 85 8.70 -5.85 -8.88
C ILE A 85 8.79 -7.22 -9.54
N THR A 86 7.85 -8.12 -9.25
CA THR A 86 7.89 -9.49 -9.80
C THR A 86 7.13 -9.61 -11.12
N ASN A 87 7.31 -10.74 -11.80
CA ASN A 87 6.60 -11.07 -13.01
C ASN A 87 5.32 -11.90 -12.75
N ASP A 88 5.03 -12.24 -11.50
CA ASP A 88 3.86 -13.02 -11.06
C ASP A 88 3.73 -14.39 -11.75
N GLU A 89 4.83 -15.02 -12.19
CA GLU A 89 4.84 -16.27 -12.95
C GLU A 89 4.25 -17.48 -12.22
N MET A 90 4.08 -17.37 -10.90
CA MET A 90 3.55 -18.45 -10.05
C MET A 90 2.05 -18.31 -9.77
N THR A 91 1.40 -17.30 -10.32
CA THR A 91 -0.02 -17.03 -10.13
C THR A 91 -0.81 -17.16 -11.43
N GLY A 92 -2.13 -17.40 -11.30
CA GLY A 92 -3.01 -17.60 -12.45
C GLY A 92 -3.07 -19.06 -12.93
N GLY A 93 -3.90 -19.28 -13.95
CA GLY A 93 -4.06 -20.58 -14.60
C GLY A 93 -3.18 -20.73 -15.83
N GLY A 94 -3.01 -21.97 -16.31
CA GLY A 94 -2.24 -22.26 -17.51
C GLY A 94 -0.74 -22.45 -17.28
N THR A 95 0.05 -22.15 -18.28
CA THR A 95 1.52 -22.18 -18.21
C THR A 95 2.06 -20.95 -17.50
N ARG A 96 3.32 -21.01 -17.04
CA ARG A 96 3.98 -19.85 -16.44
C ARG A 96 4.04 -18.63 -17.38
N GLY A 97 4.28 -18.87 -18.67
CA GLY A 97 4.31 -17.80 -19.66
C GLY A 97 2.97 -17.11 -19.85
N GLU A 98 1.86 -17.88 -19.85
CA GLU A 98 0.51 -17.32 -19.87
C GLU A 98 0.22 -16.54 -18.58
N GLY A 99 0.64 -17.06 -17.41
CA GLY A 99 0.55 -16.34 -16.13
C GLY A 99 1.25 -14.99 -16.18
N VAL A 100 2.50 -14.92 -16.65
CA VAL A 100 3.24 -13.67 -16.83
C VAL A 100 2.47 -12.70 -17.74
N LEU A 101 2.02 -13.17 -18.91
CA LEU A 101 1.30 -12.32 -19.87
C LEU A 101 0.02 -11.73 -19.27
N HIS A 102 -0.78 -12.56 -18.59
CA HIS A 102 -2.04 -12.12 -18.00
C HIS A 102 -1.80 -11.14 -16.85
N ASN A 103 -0.79 -11.38 -16.01
CA ASN A 103 -0.44 -10.46 -14.92
C ASN A 103 0.15 -9.13 -15.42
N GLU A 104 0.84 -9.10 -16.59
CA GLU A 104 1.22 -7.83 -17.24
C GLU A 104 0.00 -7.04 -17.69
N GLN A 105 -1.00 -7.71 -18.28
CA GLN A 105 -2.25 -7.10 -18.69
C GLN A 105 -3.03 -6.55 -17.49
N ASP A 106 -3.13 -7.33 -16.41
CA ASP A 106 -3.76 -6.90 -15.16
C ASP A 106 -3.04 -5.69 -14.56
N ASN A 107 -1.70 -5.68 -14.53
CA ASN A 107 -0.91 -4.57 -14.02
C ASN A 107 -1.15 -3.27 -14.79
N ASP A 108 -1.25 -3.34 -16.12
CA ASP A 108 -1.60 -2.18 -16.95
C ASP A 108 -3.04 -1.73 -16.72
N ALA A 109 -3.98 -2.67 -16.56
CA ALA A 109 -5.38 -2.37 -16.25
C ALA A 109 -5.53 -1.71 -14.87
N VAL A 110 -4.80 -2.16 -13.87
CA VAL A 110 -4.72 -1.54 -12.53
C VAL A 110 -4.18 -0.12 -12.62
N ALA A 111 -3.07 0.09 -13.33
CA ALA A 111 -2.51 1.43 -13.50
C ALA A 111 -3.51 2.39 -14.14
N LYS A 112 -4.24 1.92 -15.16
CA LYS A 112 -5.30 2.68 -15.84
C LYS A 112 -6.47 2.98 -14.89
N ALA A 113 -6.93 2.01 -14.12
CA ALA A 113 -8.05 2.17 -13.18
C ALA A 113 -7.73 3.18 -12.08
N LEU A 114 -6.49 3.18 -11.56
CA LEU A 114 -6.00 4.15 -10.58
C LEU A 114 -5.65 5.52 -11.16
N GLY A 115 -5.76 5.73 -12.48
CA GLY A 115 -5.39 6.99 -13.13
C GLY A 115 -3.88 7.25 -13.18
N LEU A 116 -3.06 6.22 -13.06
CA LEU A 116 -1.60 6.30 -13.13
C LEU A 116 -1.16 6.48 -14.59
N ARG A 117 -0.11 7.26 -14.78
CA ARG A 117 0.40 7.62 -16.11
C ARG A 117 1.00 6.44 -16.87
N LYS A 118 1.68 5.53 -16.14
CA LYS A 118 2.38 4.39 -16.72
C LYS A 118 2.66 3.34 -15.64
N SER A 119 2.70 2.07 -16.04
CA SER A 119 3.29 0.98 -15.29
C SER A 119 4.72 0.68 -15.72
N TYR A 120 5.55 0.26 -14.78
CA TYR A 120 6.88 -0.31 -14.99
C TYR A 120 6.90 -1.69 -14.36
N SER A 121 7.37 -2.70 -15.09
CA SER A 121 7.61 -4.04 -14.57
C SER A 121 9.11 -4.29 -14.51
N LEU A 122 9.63 -4.65 -13.33
CA LEU A 122 11.03 -5.04 -13.17
C LEU A 122 11.25 -6.52 -13.48
N ALA A 123 10.17 -7.29 -13.58
CA ALA A 123 10.11 -8.67 -14.01
C ALA A 123 11.03 -9.64 -13.25
N TYR A 124 11.31 -9.36 -11.97
CA TYR A 124 11.96 -10.34 -11.10
C TYR A 124 11.10 -11.58 -10.94
N ARG A 125 11.72 -12.71 -10.63
CA ARG A 125 11.00 -13.96 -10.48
C ARG A 125 10.14 -13.97 -9.21
N ASN A 126 8.89 -14.35 -9.37
CA ASN A 126 7.92 -14.45 -8.29
C ASN A 126 8.32 -15.52 -7.26
N HIS A 127 8.13 -15.24 -5.96
CA HIS A 127 8.51 -16.02 -4.79
C HIS A 127 10.03 -16.31 -4.67
N ARG A 128 10.88 -15.46 -5.25
CA ARG A 128 12.33 -15.66 -5.29
C ARG A 128 13.13 -14.39 -5.09
N LEU A 129 12.54 -13.33 -4.56
CA LEU A 129 13.29 -12.10 -4.32
C LEU A 129 14.36 -12.25 -3.23
N ASP A 130 14.18 -13.17 -2.29
CA ASP A 130 15.16 -13.50 -1.26
C ASP A 130 16.38 -14.27 -1.78
N GLU A 131 16.31 -14.83 -3.00
CA GLU A 131 17.45 -15.43 -3.72
C GLU A 131 18.26 -14.40 -4.53
N MET A 132 17.75 -13.17 -4.67
CA MET A 132 18.36 -12.12 -5.49
C MET A 132 19.26 -11.20 -4.67
N SER A 133 20.17 -10.49 -5.36
CA SER A 133 20.95 -9.41 -4.73
C SER A 133 20.03 -8.26 -4.32
N PRO A 134 19.87 -7.94 -3.02
CA PRO A 134 19.11 -6.78 -2.60
C PRO A 134 19.67 -5.46 -3.15
N GLN A 135 20.98 -5.42 -3.46
CA GLN A 135 21.64 -4.25 -4.04
C GLN A 135 21.18 -3.99 -5.47
N ASP A 136 20.96 -5.02 -6.27
CA ASP A 136 20.51 -4.87 -7.66
C ASP A 136 19.09 -4.31 -7.71
N LEU A 137 18.17 -4.87 -6.92
CA LEU A 137 16.80 -4.33 -6.82
C LEU A 137 16.80 -2.87 -6.33
N ARG A 138 17.57 -2.58 -5.28
CA ARG A 138 17.71 -1.22 -4.74
C ARG A 138 18.28 -0.27 -5.79
N GLY A 139 19.31 -0.68 -6.55
CA GLY A 139 19.92 0.13 -7.61
C GLY A 139 18.91 0.48 -8.72
N ASN A 140 18.09 -0.46 -9.16
CA ASN A 140 17.03 -0.24 -10.13
C ASN A 140 15.94 0.71 -9.60
N LEU A 141 15.59 0.61 -8.32
CA LEU A 141 14.65 1.53 -7.70
C LEU A 141 15.21 2.96 -7.58
N ILE A 142 16.49 3.11 -7.18
CA ILE A 142 17.16 4.42 -7.14
C ILE A 142 17.20 5.05 -8.54
N LEU A 143 17.50 4.25 -9.57
CA LEU A 143 17.48 4.70 -10.96
C LEU A 143 16.11 5.28 -11.32
N LEU A 144 15.03 4.54 -11.05
CA LEU A 144 13.66 4.99 -11.32
C LEU A 144 13.30 6.24 -10.51
N PHE A 145 13.64 6.31 -9.23
CA PHE A 145 13.33 7.45 -8.37
C PHE A 145 14.02 8.73 -8.86
N ARG A 146 15.30 8.64 -9.26
CA ARG A 146 16.05 9.75 -9.83
C ARG A 146 15.53 10.16 -11.21
N MET A 147 15.27 9.19 -12.09
CA MET A 147 14.80 9.41 -13.46
C MET A 147 13.42 10.06 -13.47
N LEU A 148 12.50 9.57 -12.66
CA LEU A 148 11.13 10.07 -12.56
C LEU A 148 11.01 11.30 -11.64
N LYS A 149 12.00 11.57 -10.80
CA LYS A 149 11.97 12.59 -9.75
C LYS A 149 10.83 12.35 -8.77
N VAL A 150 10.84 11.18 -8.14
CA VAL A 150 9.76 10.72 -7.25
C VAL A 150 9.78 11.53 -5.96
N ASP A 151 8.68 12.21 -5.65
CA ASP A 151 8.49 12.99 -4.43
C ASP A 151 7.84 12.17 -3.30
N ALA A 152 6.94 11.25 -3.67
CA ALA A 152 6.23 10.39 -2.73
C ALA A 152 6.22 8.93 -3.19
N ILE A 153 6.27 8.01 -2.21
CA ILE A 153 6.12 6.56 -2.46
C ILE A 153 4.98 5.98 -1.64
N VAL A 154 4.35 4.95 -2.21
CA VAL A 154 3.42 4.04 -1.53
C VAL A 154 3.95 2.62 -1.75
N CYS A 155 4.20 1.87 -0.66
CA CYS A 155 4.78 0.52 -0.73
C CYS A 155 4.44 -0.30 0.52
N TYR A 156 4.81 -1.58 0.52
CA TYR A 156 4.77 -2.41 1.73
C TYR A 156 5.62 -1.82 2.86
N ASP A 157 5.17 -2.05 4.09
CA ASP A 157 5.91 -1.71 5.29
C ASP A 157 6.96 -2.79 5.61
N HIS A 158 8.23 -2.42 5.61
CA HIS A 158 9.31 -3.32 6.01
C HIS A 158 9.18 -3.80 7.47
N TRP A 159 8.49 -3.02 8.30
CA TRP A 159 8.30 -3.26 9.73
C TRP A 159 6.90 -3.82 10.06
N GLY A 160 6.13 -4.19 9.04
CA GLY A 160 4.85 -4.90 9.22
C GLY A 160 5.07 -6.28 9.84
N LEU A 161 4.18 -6.65 10.78
CA LEU A 161 4.30 -7.92 11.48
C LEU A 161 3.67 -9.06 10.68
N TYR A 162 4.21 -10.26 10.86
CA TYR A 162 3.70 -11.52 10.29
C TYR A 162 3.66 -11.56 8.76
N GLU A 163 4.56 -10.84 8.10
CA GLU A 163 4.70 -10.93 6.64
C GLU A 163 5.64 -12.08 6.28
N GLU A 164 5.07 -13.18 5.80
CA GLU A 164 5.82 -14.37 5.41
C GLU A 164 6.23 -14.42 3.94
N ASN A 165 5.64 -13.57 3.08
CA ASN A 165 5.99 -13.60 1.66
C ASN A 165 7.33 -12.89 1.42
N PRO A 166 8.36 -13.60 0.91
CA PRO A 166 9.67 -13.01 0.68
C PRO A 166 9.63 -11.84 -0.31
N ASP A 167 8.76 -11.89 -1.32
CA ASP A 167 8.65 -10.81 -2.29
C ASP A 167 8.18 -9.51 -1.63
N HIS A 168 7.31 -9.60 -0.59
CA HIS A 168 6.81 -8.42 0.13
C HIS A 168 7.89 -7.78 0.99
N TYR A 169 8.54 -8.56 1.90
CA TYR A 169 9.50 -7.97 2.82
C TYR A 169 10.82 -7.57 2.12
N VAL A 170 11.25 -8.28 1.07
CA VAL A 170 12.44 -7.88 0.28
C VAL A 170 12.16 -6.60 -0.50
N THR A 171 10.99 -6.51 -1.17
CA THR A 171 10.56 -5.26 -1.83
C THR A 171 10.52 -4.10 -0.85
N ALA A 172 9.88 -4.27 0.31
CA ALA A 172 9.75 -3.23 1.32
C ALA A 172 11.11 -2.71 1.79
N ALA A 173 12.05 -3.62 2.11
CA ALA A 173 13.41 -3.28 2.52
C ALA A 173 14.19 -2.54 1.42
N ALA A 174 14.09 -3.00 0.18
CA ALA A 174 14.75 -2.38 -0.96
C ALA A 174 14.20 -0.97 -1.25
N VAL A 175 12.87 -0.79 -1.19
CA VAL A 175 12.21 0.50 -1.41
C VAL A 175 12.55 1.50 -0.31
N GLU A 176 12.52 1.09 0.97
CA GLU A 176 12.86 1.98 2.10
C GLU A 176 14.31 2.47 1.97
N SER A 177 15.24 1.57 1.66
CA SER A 177 16.64 1.89 1.42
C SER A 177 16.83 2.78 0.19
N ALA A 178 16.17 2.46 -0.92
CA ALA A 178 16.25 3.23 -2.16
C ALA A 178 15.72 4.66 -1.99
N ALA A 179 14.60 4.83 -1.27
CA ALA A 179 14.02 6.14 -1.00
C ALA A 179 14.94 7.03 -0.17
N TRP A 180 15.73 6.44 0.76
CA TRP A 180 16.73 7.16 1.52
C TRP A 180 17.96 7.51 0.67
N MET A 181 18.45 6.57 -0.16
CA MET A 181 19.70 6.74 -0.92
C MET A 181 19.53 7.58 -2.20
N ALA A 182 18.34 7.64 -2.78
CA ALA A 182 18.11 8.36 -4.04
C ALA A 182 18.51 9.84 -3.99
N GLY A 183 18.40 10.49 -2.81
CA GLY A 183 18.83 11.86 -2.56
C GLY A 183 20.33 12.03 -2.30
N MET A 184 21.09 10.95 -2.16
CA MET A 184 22.51 11.01 -1.82
C MET A 184 23.39 11.25 -3.05
N SER A 185 24.36 12.15 -2.93
CA SER A 185 25.21 12.56 -4.05
C SER A 185 26.40 11.64 -4.32
N LYS A 186 26.59 10.59 -3.51
CA LYS A 186 27.72 9.64 -3.64
C LYS A 186 27.29 8.21 -3.87
N ASP A 187 26.01 7.89 -3.67
CA ASP A 187 25.49 6.55 -3.88
C ASP A 187 25.18 6.33 -5.36
N TYR A 188 25.54 5.16 -5.86
CA TYR A 188 25.39 4.77 -7.26
C TYR A 188 25.96 5.83 -8.22
N PRO A 189 27.31 6.08 -8.14
CA PRO A 189 27.97 7.13 -8.92
C PRO A 189 27.81 6.94 -10.42
N GLU A 190 27.74 5.71 -10.90
CA GLU A 190 27.50 5.37 -12.31
C GLU A 190 26.20 5.97 -12.86
N GLN A 191 25.17 6.11 -12.03
CA GLN A 191 23.91 6.77 -12.44
C GLN A 191 24.09 8.30 -12.54
N LEU A 192 24.92 8.88 -11.68
CA LEU A 192 25.24 10.31 -11.70
C LEU A 192 26.13 10.66 -12.88
N GLU A 193 27.10 9.81 -13.19
CA GLU A 193 27.99 9.93 -14.36
C GLU A 193 27.17 9.80 -15.67
N ALA A 194 26.10 9.00 -15.69
CA ALA A 194 25.15 8.91 -16.78
C ALA A 194 24.22 10.15 -16.90
N GLY A 195 24.38 11.17 -16.05
CA GLY A 195 23.67 12.45 -16.12
C GLY A 195 22.45 12.57 -15.23
N LEU A 196 22.10 11.54 -14.43
CA LEU A 196 21.03 11.66 -13.44
C LEU A 196 21.49 12.56 -12.28
N LYS A 197 20.52 13.12 -11.58
CA LYS A 197 20.77 13.94 -10.38
C LYS A 197 20.17 13.29 -9.15
N PRO A 198 20.74 13.47 -7.96
CA PRO A 198 20.11 13.08 -6.71
C PRO A 198 18.72 13.69 -6.61
N HIS A 199 17.76 12.91 -6.12
CA HIS A 199 16.40 13.39 -5.87
C HIS A 199 15.86 12.73 -4.60
N SER A 200 15.45 13.54 -3.62
CA SER A 200 14.99 13.06 -2.32
C SER A 200 13.51 12.70 -2.38
N VAL A 201 13.18 11.49 -1.95
CA VAL A 201 11.79 11.07 -1.72
C VAL A 201 11.33 11.62 -0.37
N MET A 202 10.42 12.59 -0.39
CA MET A 202 10.04 13.37 0.79
C MET A 202 8.90 12.74 1.59
N GLU A 203 7.96 12.07 0.91
CA GLU A 203 6.78 11.48 1.52
C GLU A 203 6.74 9.97 1.29
N LYS A 204 6.45 9.20 2.35
CA LYS A 204 6.48 7.74 2.29
C LYS A 204 5.27 7.20 3.04
N TYR A 205 4.42 6.45 2.32
CA TYR A 205 3.27 5.74 2.86
C TYR A 205 3.54 4.24 2.77
N TYR A 206 3.62 3.59 3.91
CA TYR A 206 3.88 2.15 3.98
C TYR A 206 2.63 1.42 4.48
N TYR A 207 2.14 0.45 3.70
CA TYR A 207 1.00 -0.40 4.05
C TYR A 207 1.45 -1.81 4.46
N ALA A 208 0.60 -2.55 5.19
CA ALA A 208 0.86 -3.93 5.57
C ALA A 208 -0.43 -4.77 5.55
N ARG A 209 -0.28 -6.07 5.30
CA ARG A 209 -1.39 -7.04 5.44
C ARG A 209 -1.74 -7.32 6.90
N GLY A 210 -0.76 -7.24 7.77
CA GLY A 210 -0.87 -7.53 9.19
C GLY A 210 -0.78 -6.27 10.06
N PRO A 211 -0.63 -6.46 11.38
CA PRO A 211 -0.39 -5.36 12.30
C PRO A 211 0.88 -4.59 11.92
N GLN A 212 0.82 -3.28 12.05
CA GLN A 212 1.94 -2.37 11.83
C GLN A 212 1.85 -1.19 12.79
N ILE A 213 2.94 -0.47 12.97
CA ILE A 213 2.94 0.81 13.70
C ILE A 213 2.38 1.87 12.76
N ALA A 214 1.05 1.92 12.64
CA ALA A 214 0.39 2.92 11.84
C ALA A 214 0.31 4.24 12.59
N ASN A 215 0.65 5.34 11.92
CA ASN A 215 0.56 6.70 12.42
C ASN A 215 -0.20 7.64 11.46
N CYS A 216 -0.81 7.09 10.43
CA CYS A 216 -1.61 7.83 9.47
C CYS A 216 -2.86 7.04 9.10
N ILE A 217 -4.01 7.69 9.20
CA ILE A 217 -5.31 7.20 8.75
C ILE A 217 -5.80 8.12 7.64
N VAL A 218 -6.16 7.54 6.52
CA VAL A 218 -6.55 8.29 5.31
C VAL A 218 -8.01 8.04 4.99
N ASP A 219 -8.81 9.12 4.93
CA ASP A 219 -10.17 9.06 4.42
C ASP A 219 -10.16 8.78 2.91
N ILE A 220 -10.64 7.62 2.53
CA ILE A 220 -10.78 7.18 1.13
C ILE A 220 -12.23 7.12 0.66
N SER A 221 -13.16 7.69 1.43
CA SER A 221 -14.60 7.59 1.14
C SER A 221 -14.98 8.14 -0.24
N GLY A 222 -14.29 9.20 -0.68
CA GLY A 222 -14.52 9.80 -2.01
C GLY A 222 -13.86 9.03 -3.17
N ASP A 223 -12.97 8.08 -2.88
CA ASP A 223 -12.15 7.38 -3.87
C ASP A 223 -12.38 5.85 -3.86
N ILE A 224 -13.34 5.38 -3.05
CA ILE A 224 -13.64 3.95 -2.89
C ILE A 224 -14.04 3.28 -4.20
N ASP A 225 -14.76 3.97 -5.08
CA ASP A 225 -15.17 3.43 -6.38
C ASP A 225 -13.97 3.16 -7.28
N VAL A 226 -12.95 4.01 -7.23
CA VAL A 226 -11.70 3.83 -7.97
C VAL A 226 -10.90 2.66 -7.39
N LYS A 227 -10.83 2.53 -6.06
CA LYS A 227 -10.23 1.37 -5.39
C LYS A 227 -10.91 0.07 -5.83
N ILE A 228 -12.23 0.00 -5.75
CA ILE A 228 -13.00 -1.19 -6.17
C ILE A 228 -12.72 -1.52 -7.64
N ALA A 229 -12.73 -0.51 -8.53
CA ALA A 229 -12.44 -0.71 -9.95
C ALA A 229 -11.01 -1.23 -10.18
N SER A 230 -10.02 -0.77 -9.42
CA SER A 230 -8.64 -1.25 -9.51
C SER A 230 -8.50 -2.72 -9.06
N ILE A 231 -9.21 -3.13 -8.01
CA ILE A 231 -9.26 -4.54 -7.57
C ILE A 231 -10.02 -5.40 -8.59
N GLN A 232 -11.09 -4.87 -9.18
CA GLN A 232 -11.86 -5.56 -10.21
C GLN A 232 -11.05 -5.79 -11.50
N ALA A 233 -10.09 -4.93 -11.78
CA ALA A 233 -9.18 -5.06 -12.94
C ALA A 233 -8.23 -6.26 -12.86
N ILE A 234 -8.07 -6.87 -11.69
CA ILE A 234 -7.17 -8.00 -11.48
C ILE A 234 -7.92 -9.30 -11.77
N GLY A 235 -7.72 -9.85 -12.96
CA GLY A 235 -8.39 -11.08 -13.40
C GLY A 235 -7.64 -12.37 -13.04
N THR A 236 -6.32 -12.27 -12.85
CA THR A 236 -5.42 -13.43 -12.77
C THR A 236 -5.18 -13.91 -11.36
N GLN A 237 -5.10 -13.02 -10.39
CA GLN A 237 -4.77 -13.32 -8.99
C GLN A 237 -5.60 -12.51 -8.00
N GLY A 238 -5.36 -12.77 -6.70
CA GLY A 238 -6.01 -12.04 -5.60
C GLY A 238 -7.50 -12.33 -5.44
N PRO A 239 -8.18 -11.63 -4.54
CA PRO A 239 -9.61 -11.80 -4.29
C PRO A 239 -10.49 -10.97 -5.23
N GLY A 240 -9.92 -10.30 -6.23
CA GLY A 240 -10.60 -9.38 -7.13
C GLY A 240 -11.19 -10.03 -8.38
N GLY A 241 -11.18 -9.28 -9.47
CA GLY A 241 -11.59 -9.70 -10.79
C GLY A 241 -13.03 -10.21 -10.84
N ASN A 242 -13.18 -11.43 -11.33
CA ASN A 242 -14.49 -12.07 -11.54
C ASN A 242 -14.92 -13.04 -10.43
N ASN A 243 -14.34 -12.94 -9.24
CA ASN A 243 -14.67 -13.84 -8.11
C ASN A 243 -16.14 -13.75 -7.67
N GLY A 244 -16.77 -12.59 -7.77
CA GLY A 244 -18.20 -12.44 -7.50
C GLY A 244 -19.06 -13.22 -8.48
N ALA A 245 -18.78 -13.11 -9.78
CA ALA A 245 -19.46 -13.87 -10.82
C ALA A 245 -19.26 -15.40 -10.63
N ARG A 246 -18.02 -15.83 -10.34
CA ARG A 246 -17.71 -17.23 -10.05
C ARG A 246 -18.47 -17.76 -8.83
N LEU A 247 -18.55 -16.95 -7.75
CA LEU A 247 -19.33 -17.32 -6.56
C LEU A 247 -20.81 -17.44 -6.91
N ARG A 248 -21.35 -16.46 -7.63
CA ARG A 248 -22.76 -16.47 -8.08
C ARG A 248 -23.06 -17.73 -8.90
N GLN A 249 -22.23 -18.09 -9.87
CA GLN A 249 -22.35 -19.28 -10.68
C GLN A 249 -22.34 -20.57 -9.83
N ARG A 250 -21.39 -20.75 -8.93
CA ARG A 250 -21.31 -21.91 -8.02
C ARG A 250 -22.55 -22.06 -7.14
N LEU A 251 -23.17 -20.93 -6.71
CA LEU A 251 -24.39 -20.97 -5.93
C LEU A 251 -25.58 -21.42 -6.79
N LEU A 252 -25.69 -20.92 -8.01
CA LEU A 252 -26.75 -21.33 -8.94
C LEU A 252 -26.72 -22.82 -9.25
N GLU A 253 -25.54 -23.42 -9.45
CA GLU A 253 -25.36 -24.87 -9.63
C GLU A 253 -25.90 -25.67 -8.43
N LYS A 254 -25.81 -25.09 -7.22
CA LYS A 254 -26.36 -25.66 -5.98
C LYS A 254 -27.82 -25.27 -5.71
N LYS A 255 -28.48 -24.61 -6.66
CA LYS A 255 -29.83 -24.03 -6.50
C LYS A 255 -29.95 -23.04 -5.34
N LEU A 256 -28.85 -22.30 -5.07
CA LEU A 256 -28.77 -21.26 -4.03
C LEU A 256 -28.58 -19.89 -4.69
N ARG A 257 -28.98 -18.84 -3.98
CA ARG A 257 -28.75 -17.45 -4.35
C ARG A 257 -28.30 -16.66 -3.14
N LEU A 258 -27.31 -15.80 -3.34
CA LEU A 258 -26.89 -14.81 -2.37
C LEU A 258 -27.35 -13.42 -2.86
N PRO A 259 -28.42 -12.82 -2.25
CA PRO A 259 -29.06 -11.63 -2.80
C PRO A 259 -28.12 -10.44 -3.01
N ILE A 260 -27.12 -10.26 -2.15
CA ILE A 260 -26.15 -9.15 -2.23
C ILE A 260 -25.36 -9.15 -3.54
N LEU A 261 -25.16 -10.32 -4.18
CA LEU A 261 -24.43 -10.40 -5.45
C LEU A 261 -25.23 -9.91 -6.66
N GLY A 262 -26.53 -9.59 -6.47
CA GLY A 262 -27.37 -9.11 -7.57
C GLY A 262 -27.63 -10.16 -8.65
N ASP A 263 -28.04 -9.69 -9.84
CA ASP A 263 -28.55 -10.54 -10.91
C ASP A 263 -27.61 -10.66 -12.13
N ASN A 264 -26.55 -9.87 -12.17
CA ASN A 264 -25.55 -9.90 -13.24
C ASN A 264 -24.12 -9.98 -12.70
N ASP A 265 -23.17 -10.32 -13.57
CA ASP A 265 -21.80 -10.61 -13.20
C ASP A 265 -21.02 -9.35 -12.77
N ASP A 266 -21.25 -8.21 -13.40
CA ASP A 266 -20.59 -6.94 -13.04
C ASP A 266 -20.99 -6.48 -11.64
N ALA A 267 -22.30 -6.52 -11.34
CA ALA A 267 -22.81 -6.22 -10.00
C ALA A 267 -22.26 -7.21 -8.97
N ALA A 268 -22.21 -8.51 -9.32
CA ALA A 268 -21.67 -9.54 -8.45
C ALA A 268 -20.19 -9.30 -8.13
N ASN A 269 -19.36 -8.98 -9.13
CA ASN A 269 -17.94 -8.71 -8.96
C ASN A 269 -17.71 -7.48 -8.07
N ARG A 270 -18.41 -6.38 -8.35
CA ARG A 270 -18.34 -5.17 -7.54
C ARG A 270 -18.74 -5.42 -6.09
N LYS A 271 -19.90 -6.06 -5.87
CA LYS A 271 -20.43 -6.33 -4.53
C LYS A 271 -19.59 -7.34 -3.76
N TYR A 272 -18.98 -8.29 -4.44
CA TYR A 272 -18.02 -9.20 -3.83
C TYR A 272 -16.83 -8.45 -3.24
N ILE A 273 -16.23 -7.53 -4.00
CA ILE A 273 -15.10 -6.73 -3.54
C ILE A 273 -15.54 -5.81 -2.39
N GLU A 274 -16.58 -5.03 -2.60
CA GLU A 274 -17.07 -4.07 -1.61
C GLU A 274 -17.40 -4.74 -0.27
N HIS A 275 -18.16 -5.84 -0.30
CA HIS A 275 -18.70 -6.45 0.90
C HIS A 275 -17.79 -7.50 1.54
N PHE A 276 -17.16 -8.35 0.74
CA PHE A 276 -16.34 -9.45 1.29
C PHE A 276 -14.86 -9.09 1.41
N VAL A 277 -14.30 -8.34 0.47
CA VAL A 277 -12.89 -7.99 0.49
C VAL A 277 -12.61 -6.79 1.39
N LEU A 278 -13.41 -5.72 1.29
CA LEU A 278 -13.15 -4.43 1.94
C LEU A 278 -13.96 -4.20 3.22
N ASP A 279 -15.01 -4.99 3.48
CA ASP A 279 -15.87 -4.83 4.66
C ASP A 279 -15.83 -6.05 5.60
N LYS A 280 -16.31 -7.24 5.17
CA LYS A 280 -16.56 -8.37 6.07
C LYS A 280 -15.42 -9.38 6.16
N ASP A 281 -14.69 -9.57 5.08
CA ASP A 281 -13.62 -10.55 5.03
C ASP A 281 -12.28 -9.86 4.87
N SER A 282 -11.66 -9.60 5.99
CA SER A 282 -10.29 -9.10 6.02
C SER A 282 -9.27 -10.21 5.70
N MET A 283 -9.56 -11.09 4.73
CA MET A 283 -8.69 -12.22 4.36
C MET A 283 -7.23 -11.82 4.18
N HIS A 284 -7.01 -10.57 3.81
CA HIS A 284 -5.68 -10.01 3.58
C HIS A 284 -5.13 -9.25 4.78
N THR A 285 -5.97 -8.94 5.77
CA THR A 285 -5.60 -8.10 6.92
C THR A 285 -5.61 -8.93 8.20
N ARG A 286 -4.57 -9.67 8.44
CA ARG A 286 -4.43 -10.60 9.57
C ARG A 286 -4.60 -9.93 10.94
N GLY A 287 -5.80 -9.98 11.50
CA GLY A 287 -6.12 -9.43 12.81
C GLY A 287 -6.15 -7.91 12.88
N VAL A 288 -6.43 -7.24 11.79
CA VAL A 288 -6.59 -5.78 11.70
C VAL A 288 -7.96 -5.42 11.14
N LEU A 289 -8.42 -4.20 11.43
CA LEU A 289 -9.71 -3.72 10.92
C LEU A 289 -9.72 -3.66 9.41
N SER A 290 -10.86 -3.99 8.81
CA SER A 290 -11.14 -3.75 7.39
C SER A 290 -11.18 -2.25 7.09
N ASP A 291 -11.15 -1.88 5.81
CA ASP A 291 -11.26 -0.47 5.40
C ASP A 291 -12.57 0.16 5.87
N ARG A 292 -13.65 -0.62 5.92
CA ARG A 292 -14.94 -0.18 6.42
C ARG A 292 -14.93 0.06 7.92
N GLU A 293 -14.49 -0.93 8.69
CA GLU A 293 -14.40 -0.85 10.15
C GLU A 293 -13.45 0.27 10.59
N LEU A 294 -12.32 0.43 9.88
CA LEU A 294 -11.39 1.51 10.14
C LEU A 294 -12.03 2.87 9.84
N GLY A 295 -12.75 3.00 8.74
CA GLY A 295 -13.50 4.19 8.41
C GLY A 295 -14.48 4.57 9.52
N GLU A 296 -15.30 3.63 9.95
CA GLU A 296 -16.28 3.82 11.03
C GLU A 296 -15.63 4.26 12.35
N ALA A 297 -14.46 3.70 12.69
CA ALA A 297 -13.70 4.04 13.88
C ALA A 297 -13.23 5.51 13.90
N TYR A 298 -13.01 6.11 12.73
CA TYR A 298 -12.54 7.50 12.58
C TYR A 298 -13.59 8.46 12.01
N GLY A 299 -14.86 8.01 11.89
CA GLY A 299 -15.96 8.85 11.41
C GLY A 299 -16.04 9.01 9.89
N PHE A 300 -15.42 8.10 9.14
CA PHE A 300 -15.45 8.03 7.68
C PHE A 300 -16.32 6.86 7.19
N ALA A 301 -16.71 6.86 5.93
CA ALA A 301 -17.33 5.69 5.33
C ALA A 301 -16.30 4.59 5.05
N TRP A 302 -15.08 4.97 4.65
CA TRP A 302 -13.97 4.09 4.32
C TRP A 302 -12.64 4.75 4.67
N ALA A 303 -11.69 4.01 5.21
CA ALA A 303 -10.34 4.50 5.48
C ALA A 303 -9.27 3.44 5.25
N GLU A 304 -8.07 3.87 4.94
CA GLU A 304 -6.85 3.07 4.89
C GLU A 304 -5.86 3.57 5.95
N ARG A 305 -4.94 2.70 6.38
CA ARG A 305 -3.92 3.03 7.38
C ARG A 305 -2.52 2.84 6.85
N PHE A 306 -1.61 3.69 7.33
CA PHE A 306 -0.22 3.67 6.90
C PHE A 306 0.74 3.97 8.04
N ARG A 307 1.96 3.46 7.94
CA ARG A 307 3.12 4.08 8.56
C ARG A 307 3.58 5.20 7.62
N TYR A 308 3.39 6.43 8.05
CA TYR A 308 3.69 7.61 7.25
C TYR A 308 4.95 8.31 7.74
N ILE A 309 5.81 8.68 6.80
CA ILE A 309 6.97 9.54 7.01
C ILE A 309 6.85 10.70 6.02
N GLY A 310 6.51 11.87 6.53
CA GLY A 310 6.36 13.09 5.74
C GLY A 310 7.57 14.02 5.82
N PRO A 311 7.49 15.15 5.13
CA PRO A 311 8.54 16.17 5.19
C PRO A 311 8.66 16.71 6.61
N ASN A 312 9.84 16.52 7.21
CA ASN A 312 10.14 17.10 8.51
C ASN A 312 10.36 18.62 8.34
N ARG A 313 9.46 19.42 8.91
CA ARG A 313 9.82 20.82 9.22
C ARG A 313 10.91 20.82 10.29
N SER A 314 12.04 21.39 9.95
CA SER A 314 13.12 21.58 10.91
C SER A 314 12.64 22.50 12.03
N ARG A 315 12.59 22.01 13.27
CA ARG A 315 12.33 22.87 14.44
C ARG A 315 13.35 23.98 14.55
N LEU A 316 14.54 23.80 13.97
CA LEU A 316 15.58 24.82 13.88
C LEU A 316 15.16 25.96 12.94
N ASP A 317 14.56 25.66 11.79
CA ASP A 317 14.09 26.67 10.85
C ASP A 317 12.97 27.51 11.47
N ASP A 318 12.03 26.87 12.18
CA ASP A 318 10.99 27.55 12.94
C ASP A 318 11.58 28.43 14.05
N TYR A 319 12.63 27.96 14.73
CA TYR A 319 13.34 28.74 15.77
C TYR A 319 14.08 29.91 15.15
N ILE A 320 14.79 29.71 14.03
CA ILE A 320 15.48 30.78 13.31
C ILE A 320 14.48 31.83 12.82
N ALA A 321 13.36 31.39 12.22
CA ALA A 321 12.35 32.33 11.74
C ALA A 321 11.76 33.24 12.86
N LYS A 322 11.67 32.73 14.08
CA LYS A 322 11.13 33.45 15.24
C LYS A 322 12.15 34.34 15.96
N ASN A 323 13.43 33.97 15.93
CA ASN A 323 14.43 34.54 16.83
C ASN A 323 15.61 35.22 16.10
N ALA A 324 15.77 35.03 14.79
CA ALA A 324 16.85 35.70 14.06
C ALA A 324 16.57 37.19 13.95
N VAL A 325 17.60 38.01 14.26
CA VAL A 325 17.58 39.47 14.11
C VAL A 325 18.53 39.90 12.99
N LYS A 326 18.21 41.00 12.34
CA LYS A 326 19.12 41.55 11.34
C LYS A 326 20.37 42.08 12.04
N LEU A 327 21.56 41.88 11.45
CA LEU A 327 22.84 42.45 11.86
C LEU A 327 22.89 43.93 11.60
#